data_2048530be30bb5647f7d9d0ce6413846
#
_entry.id   2048530be30bb5647f7d9d0ce6413846
#
_cell.length_a   1.000
_cell.length_b   1.000
_cell.length_c   1.000
_cell.angle_alpha   90.00
_cell.angle_beta   90.00
_cell.angle_gamma   90.00
#
_symmetry.space_group_name_H-M   'P 1'
#
loop_
_entity.id
_entity.type
_entity.pdbx_description
1 polymer ?
#
loop_
_entity_poly.entity_id
_entity_poly.type
_entity_poly.pdbx_seq_one_letter_code
_entity_poly.pdbx_strand_id
1 'polypeptide(L)'
;EIDIDQVCIGSCTNSSFTDMMKVAYILKGRKVAENVSLAIAPGSKQVLTMLAENGALADMIDAGARILESACGPCIGMGQSPNSKGISLRTFNRNFEGRSGTADAGIYLVSPEVAAVSAIAGKLTNPVKVLGDMPEFKIPEHFLINDNMIEMPASVEESADVEIKYGPNIKNVPVGKPLEDSISTQVTLKVGDNI
;
A
#
# COMPACT_ATOMS: atom_id res chain seq x y z
N GLU A 1 1.28 13.36 24.58
CA GLU A 1 1.98 13.31 23.29
C GLU A 1 2.45 11.87 23.08
N ILE A 2 2.40 11.38 21.84
CA ILE A 2 2.85 10.03 21.47
C ILE A 2 4.00 10.23 20.50
N ASP A 3 5.21 9.92 20.93
CA ASP A 3 6.39 9.89 20.06
C ASP A 3 6.29 8.68 19.12
N ILE A 4 6.84 8.80 17.92
CA ILE A 4 6.73 7.77 16.90
C ILE A 4 8.10 7.40 16.34
N ASP A 5 8.25 6.16 15.88
CA ASP A 5 9.49 5.63 15.33
C ASP A 5 9.40 5.39 13.82
N GLN A 6 8.20 5.12 13.34
CA GLN A 6 8.00 4.73 11.95
C GLN A 6 6.69 5.28 11.40
N VAL A 7 6.72 5.65 10.13
CA VAL A 7 5.54 6.01 9.33
C VAL A 7 5.57 5.25 8.02
N CYS A 8 4.45 4.59 7.69
CA CYS A 8 4.29 3.90 6.42
C CYS A 8 3.01 4.38 5.71
N ILE A 9 3.16 5.00 4.54
CA ILE A 9 2.06 5.60 3.77
C ILE A 9 1.82 4.83 2.48
N GLY A 10 0.57 4.59 2.12
CA GLY A 10 0.16 4.12 0.81
C GLY A 10 -0.16 2.63 0.73
N SER A 11 0.46 1.90 -0.20
CA SER A 11 0.16 0.52 -0.57
C SER A 11 -1.17 0.39 -1.33
N CYS A 12 -2.03 -0.58 -1.04
CA CYS A 12 -3.30 -0.80 -1.76
C CYS A 12 -4.41 0.20 -1.40
N THR A 13 -4.27 0.93 -0.31
CA THR A 13 -5.24 1.92 0.19
C THR A 13 -4.54 3.21 0.59
N ASN A 14 -5.27 4.34 0.52
CA ASN A 14 -4.73 5.66 0.84
C ASN A 14 -3.44 5.99 0.05
N SER A 15 -3.44 5.63 -1.23
CA SER A 15 -2.29 5.75 -2.14
C SER A 15 -2.68 6.14 -3.55
N SER A 16 -3.88 6.70 -3.72
CA SER A 16 -4.31 7.31 -4.98
C SER A 16 -3.38 8.46 -5.36
N PHE A 17 -3.45 8.89 -6.62
CA PHE A 17 -2.67 10.04 -7.07
C PHE A 17 -2.91 11.27 -6.17
N THR A 18 -4.18 11.55 -5.81
CA THR A 18 -4.52 12.70 -4.94
C THR A 18 -4.01 12.53 -3.52
N ASP A 19 -4.03 11.32 -2.95
CA ASP A 19 -3.45 11.06 -1.63
C ASP A 19 -1.95 11.32 -1.63
N MET A 20 -1.26 10.82 -2.66
CA MET A 20 0.18 11.02 -2.81
C MET A 20 0.54 12.49 -3.06
N MET A 21 -0.27 13.24 -3.81
CA MET A 21 -0.07 14.68 -4.00
C MET A 21 -0.20 15.47 -2.70
N LYS A 22 -1.15 15.11 -1.83
CA LYS A 22 -1.25 15.70 -0.49
C LYS A 22 -0.02 15.43 0.36
N VAL A 23 0.45 14.17 0.34
CA VAL A 23 1.68 13.78 1.05
C VAL A 23 2.88 14.56 0.54
N ALA A 24 3.07 14.64 -0.78
CA ALA A 24 4.16 15.41 -1.39
C ALA A 24 4.10 16.90 -1.00
N TYR A 25 2.91 17.50 -1.07
CA TYR A 25 2.71 18.88 -0.67
C TYR A 25 3.11 19.14 0.80
N ILE A 26 2.73 18.23 1.69
CA ILE A 26 3.09 18.32 3.12
C ILE A 26 4.60 18.19 3.32
N LEU A 27 5.24 17.29 2.59
CA LEU A 27 6.67 17.02 2.72
C LEU A 27 7.55 18.06 2.02
N LYS A 28 7.02 18.75 1.01
CA LYS A 28 7.77 19.71 0.19
C LYS A 28 8.51 20.76 1.01
N GLY A 29 9.83 20.84 0.83
CA GLY A 29 10.70 21.78 1.53
C GLY A 29 10.83 21.51 3.05
N ARG A 30 10.40 20.36 3.52
CA ARG A 30 10.50 19.93 4.93
C ARG A 30 11.36 18.68 5.04
N LYS A 31 11.76 18.33 6.25
CA LYS A 31 12.55 17.14 6.54
C LYS A 31 11.84 16.24 7.55
N VAL A 32 11.87 14.96 7.33
CA VAL A 32 11.41 13.95 8.30
C VAL A 32 12.27 14.04 9.57
N ALA A 33 11.64 13.90 10.72
CA ALA A 33 12.32 13.92 12.01
C ALA A 33 13.38 12.80 12.09
N GLU A 34 14.50 13.08 12.75
CA GLU A 34 15.66 12.18 12.78
C GLU A 34 15.38 10.82 13.43
N ASN A 35 14.41 10.79 14.34
CA ASN A 35 13.97 9.57 15.02
C ASN A 35 12.95 8.75 14.21
N VAL A 36 12.48 9.23 13.05
CA VAL A 36 11.39 8.60 12.28
C VAL A 36 11.89 8.00 10.99
N SER A 37 11.54 6.74 10.76
CA SER A 37 11.68 6.09 9.45
C SER A 37 10.39 6.29 8.65
N LEU A 38 10.44 7.03 7.55
CA LEU A 38 9.32 7.22 6.63
C LEU A 38 9.46 6.34 5.40
N ALA A 39 8.45 5.52 5.12
CA ALA A 39 8.32 4.74 3.89
C ALA A 39 7.02 5.08 3.15
N ILE A 40 7.08 5.22 1.83
CA ILE A 40 5.94 5.55 0.98
C ILE A 40 5.84 4.52 -0.14
N ALA A 41 4.67 3.88 -0.27
CA ALA A 41 4.36 2.93 -1.33
C ALA A 41 3.22 3.48 -2.20
N PRO A 42 3.49 4.06 -3.38
CA PRO A 42 2.45 4.51 -4.31
C PRO A 42 1.55 3.35 -4.74
N GLY A 43 0.26 3.62 -4.98
CA GLY A 43 -0.76 2.60 -5.21
C GLY A 43 -0.59 1.80 -6.50
N SER A 44 0.12 2.34 -7.48
CA SER A 44 0.39 1.67 -8.75
C SER A 44 1.62 2.25 -9.45
N LYS A 45 2.16 1.51 -10.42
CA LYS A 45 3.21 2.00 -11.32
C LYS A 45 2.78 3.29 -12.03
N GLN A 46 1.51 3.38 -12.44
CA GLN A 46 0.94 4.56 -13.07
C GLN A 46 1.02 5.79 -12.14
N VAL A 47 0.57 5.65 -10.90
CA VAL A 47 0.66 6.73 -9.90
C VAL A 47 2.13 7.13 -9.68
N LEU A 48 3.03 6.16 -9.53
CA LEU A 48 4.45 6.43 -9.34
C LEU A 48 5.05 7.22 -10.52
N THR A 49 4.71 6.84 -11.76
CA THR A 49 5.18 7.55 -12.95
C THR A 49 4.66 9.00 -12.98
N MET A 50 3.36 9.20 -12.70
CA MET A 50 2.78 10.55 -12.65
C MET A 50 3.41 11.45 -11.57
N LEU A 51 3.77 10.87 -10.41
CA LEU A 51 4.49 11.59 -9.36
C LEU A 51 5.93 11.93 -9.77
N ALA A 52 6.57 11.08 -10.56
CA ALA A 52 7.90 11.34 -11.10
C ALA A 52 7.86 12.48 -12.14
N GLU A 53 6.88 12.46 -13.04
CA GLU A 53 6.73 13.47 -14.09
C GLU A 53 6.43 14.87 -13.56
N ASN A 54 5.64 14.98 -12.49
CA ASN A 54 5.26 16.28 -11.91
C ASN A 54 6.19 16.78 -10.80
N GLY A 55 7.22 16.01 -10.46
CA GLY A 55 8.21 16.37 -9.43
C GLY A 55 7.81 16.05 -7.99
N ALA A 56 6.60 15.57 -7.72
CA ALA A 56 6.13 15.21 -6.39
C ALA A 56 6.97 14.08 -5.75
N LEU A 57 7.45 13.15 -6.57
CA LEU A 57 8.35 12.09 -6.12
C LEU A 57 9.68 12.66 -5.59
N ALA A 58 10.23 13.66 -6.25
CA ALA A 58 11.47 14.33 -5.80
C ALA A 58 11.23 15.01 -4.44
N ASP A 59 10.13 15.74 -4.28
CA ASP A 59 9.78 16.39 -3.00
C ASP A 59 9.71 15.39 -1.84
N MET A 60 9.17 14.18 -2.09
CA MET A 60 9.11 13.10 -1.08
C MET A 60 10.50 12.56 -0.72
N ILE A 61 11.35 12.35 -1.73
CA ILE A 61 12.71 11.83 -1.54
C ILE A 61 13.57 12.86 -0.80
N ASP A 62 13.48 14.11 -1.17
CA ASP A 62 14.23 15.22 -0.55
C ASP A 62 13.85 15.39 0.93
N ALA A 63 12.59 15.12 1.28
CA ALA A 63 12.15 15.11 2.67
C ALA A 63 12.74 13.95 3.51
N GLY A 64 13.32 12.93 2.87
CA GLY A 64 13.90 11.76 3.52
C GLY A 64 13.01 10.51 3.46
N ALA A 65 12.00 10.47 2.60
CA ALA A 65 11.16 9.28 2.44
C ALA A 65 11.88 8.18 1.65
N ARG A 66 11.74 6.95 2.11
CA ARG A 66 12.08 5.75 1.34
C ARG A 66 10.90 5.39 0.45
N ILE A 67 11.10 5.41 -0.86
CA ILE A 67 10.08 5.00 -1.82
C ILE A 67 10.14 3.48 -2.01
N LEU A 68 8.99 2.85 -1.84
CA LEU A 68 8.82 1.41 -1.99
C LEU A 68 8.15 1.09 -3.34
N GLU A 69 8.28 -0.15 -3.75
CA GLU A 69 7.53 -0.65 -4.90
C GLU A 69 6.01 -0.52 -4.70
N SER A 70 5.30 -0.35 -5.81
CA SER A 70 3.83 -0.34 -5.85
C SER A 70 3.28 -1.76 -5.66
N ALA A 71 3.54 -2.34 -4.50
CA ALA A 71 3.18 -3.71 -4.15
C ALA A 71 2.75 -3.82 -2.69
N CYS A 72 2.14 -4.94 -2.34
CA CYS A 72 1.78 -5.25 -0.96
C CYS A 72 2.98 -5.92 -0.27
N GLY A 73 3.58 -5.23 0.67
CA GLY A 73 4.74 -5.71 1.43
C GLY A 73 4.76 -5.11 2.82
N PRO A 74 4.79 -3.79 2.94
CA PRO A 74 4.94 -3.13 4.24
C PRO A 74 3.77 -3.40 5.21
N CYS A 75 2.56 -3.71 4.71
CA CYS A 75 1.41 -3.98 5.58
C CYS A 75 1.57 -5.30 6.39
N ILE A 76 2.40 -6.23 5.94
CA ILE A 76 2.79 -7.44 6.68
C ILE A 76 4.19 -7.33 7.28
N GLY A 77 4.78 -6.14 7.25
CA GLY A 77 6.11 -5.89 7.79
C GLY A 77 7.26 -6.25 6.86
N MET A 78 7.02 -6.65 5.62
CA MET A 78 8.08 -7.01 4.67
C MET A 78 9.00 -5.81 4.40
N GLY A 79 10.22 -5.87 4.93
CA GLY A 79 11.19 -4.78 4.90
C GLY A 79 10.81 -3.54 5.71
N GLN A 80 9.68 -3.57 6.44
CA GLN A 80 9.12 -2.45 7.21
C GLN A 80 8.47 -2.91 8.52
N SER A 81 9.02 -3.93 9.18
CA SER A 81 8.60 -4.28 10.53
C SER A 81 9.00 -3.15 11.49
N PRO A 82 8.11 -2.74 12.39
CA PRO A 82 8.45 -1.76 13.41
C PRO A 82 9.41 -2.36 14.43
N ASN A 83 10.13 -1.51 15.16
CA ASN A 83 10.95 -1.91 16.27
C ASN A 83 10.09 -2.53 17.39
N SER A 84 10.69 -3.41 18.19
CA SER A 84 10.06 -3.90 19.42
C SER A 84 9.67 -2.71 20.31
N LYS A 85 8.40 -2.70 20.77
CA LYS A 85 7.77 -1.60 21.51
C LYS A 85 7.73 -0.25 20.77
N GLY A 86 8.14 -0.21 19.52
CA GLY A 86 8.11 1.00 18.69
C GLY A 86 6.69 1.37 18.28
N ILE A 87 6.48 2.65 18.02
CA ILE A 87 5.20 3.21 17.54
C ILE A 87 5.27 3.45 16.04
N SER A 88 4.39 2.79 15.30
CA SER A 88 4.28 2.92 13.85
C SER A 88 2.92 3.49 13.44
N LEU A 89 2.93 4.60 12.70
CA LEU A 89 1.72 5.14 12.07
C LEU A 89 1.59 4.57 10.66
N ARG A 90 0.42 4.07 10.31
CA ARG A 90 0.18 3.42 9.03
C ARG A 90 -1.14 3.87 8.40
N THR A 91 -1.15 3.97 7.09
CA THR A 91 -2.38 4.27 6.34
C THR A 91 -3.02 3.01 5.75
N PHE A 92 -2.48 1.83 6.04
CA PHE A 92 -2.97 0.53 5.56
C PHE A 92 -4.17 0.06 6.39
N ASN A 93 -5.18 -0.50 5.75
CA ASN A 93 -6.42 -0.87 6.43
C ASN A 93 -6.28 -2.04 7.42
N ARG A 94 -5.31 -2.93 7.23
CA ARG A 94 -5.08 -4.07 8.12
C ARG A 94 -3.99 -3.74 9.14
N ASN A 95 -4.37 -3.56 10.38
CA ASN A 95 -3.50 -3.09 11.46
C ASN A 95 -3.72 -3.78 12.81
N PHE A 96 -4.19 -5.03 12.81
CA PHE A 96 -4.33 -5.79 14.04
C PHE A 96 -2.95 -6.11 14.67
N GLU A 97 -2.93 -6.43 15.95
CA GLU A 97 -1.73 -6.74 16.73
C GLU A 97 -0.87 -7.82 16.07
N GLY A 98 0.42 -7.57 15.96
CA GLY A 98 1.40 -8.45 15.32
C GLY A 98 1.34 -8.50 13.80
N ARG A 99 0.35 -7.87 13.14
CA ARG A 99 0.22 -7.91 11.67
C ARG A 99 1.48 -7.48 10.93
N SER A 100 2.19 -6.51 11.47
CA SER A 100 3.37 -5.93 10.83
C SER A 100 4.68 -6.63 11.20
N GLY A 101 4.61 -7.82 11.77
CA GLY A 101 5.76 -8.68 12.07
C GLY A 101 6.35 -8.51 13.47
N THR A 102 5.95 -7.49 14.24
CA THR A 102 6.42 -7.25 15.61
C THR A 102 5.22 -7.21 16.55
N ALA A 103 5.12 -8.21 17.42
CA ALA A 103 3.94 -8.43 18.25
C ALA A 103 3.70 -7.35 19.31
N ASP A 104 4.78 -6.78 19.87
CA ASP A 104 4.73 -5.78 20.92
C ASP A 104 4.84 -4.32 20.45
N ALA A 105 4.79 -4.09 19.14
CA ALA A 105 4.78 -2.75 18.56
C ALA A 105 3.37 -2.13 18.57
N GLY A 106 3.30 -0.83 18.85
CA GLY A 106 2.08 -0.05 18.75
C GLY A 106 1.79 0.37 17.30
N ILE A 107 0.71 -0.14 16.73
CA ILE A 107 0.31 0.20 15.35
C ILE A 107 -0.93 1.08 15.38
N TYR A 108 -0.85 2.24 14.74
CA TYR A 108 -1.95 3.20 14.66
C TYR A 108 -2.35 3.44 13.19
N LEU A 109 -3.62 3.24 12.89
CA LEU A 109 -4.19 3.59 11.59
C LEU A 109 -4.50 5.09 11.56
N VAL A 110 -3.95 5.79 10.58
CA VAL A 110 -4.11 7.24 10.42
C VAL A 110 -4.33 7.60 8.95
N SER A 111 -4.79 8.82 8.68
CA SER A 111 -4.87 9.33 7.31
C SER A 111 -3.48 9.68 6.76
N PRO A 112 -3.32 9.79 5.41
CA PRO A 112 -2.06 10.22 4.80
C PRO A 112 -1.56 11.57 5.33
N GLU A 113 -2.46 12.51 5.58
CA GLU A 113 -2.13 13.83 6.10
C GLU A 113 -1.59 13.75 7.53
N VAL A 114 -2.25 12.99 8.41
CA VAL A 114 -1.77 12.76 9.78
C VAL A 114 -0.41 12.07 9.77
N ALA A 115 -0.24 11.07 8.91
CA ALA A 115 1.01 10.33 8.77
C ALA A 115 2.16 11.24 8.34
N ALA A 116 1.96 12.05 7.28
CA ALA A 116 2.99 12.93 6.75
C ALA A 116 3.40 14.04 7.73
N VAL A 117 2.42 14.70 8.38
CA VAL A 117 2.72 15.74 9.38
C VAL A 117 3.42 15.14 10.60
N SER A 118 3.00 13.97 11.05
CA SER A 118 3.62 13.28 12.18
C SER A 118 5.05 12.85 11.87
N ALA A 119 5.33 12.42 10.62
CA ALA A 119 6.69 12.10 10.20
C ALA A 119 7.65 13.29 10.32
N ILE A 120 7.17 14.50 10.01
CA ILE A 120 7.94 15.73 10.16
C ILE A 120 8.12 16.10 11.64
N ALA A 121 7.05 15.95 12.43
CA ALA A 121 7.04 16.36 13.84
C ALA A 121 7.73 15.37 14.79
N GLY A 122 7.98 14.12 14.37
CA GLY A 122 8.51 13.05 15.21
C GLY A 122 7.51 12.48 16.24
N LYS A 123 6.26 12.91 16.19
CA LYS A 123 5.19 12.53 17.10
C LYS A 123 3.82 12.60 16.44
N LEU A 124 2.84 11.87 17.00
CA LEU A 124 1.46 11.90 16.49
C LEU A 124 0.91 13.33 16.56
N THR A 125 0.62 13.91 15.40
CA THR A 125 0.32 15.33 15.24
C THR A 125 -0.97 15.55 14.45
N ASN A 126 -1.77 16.53 14.90
CA ASN A 126 -2.97 16.94 14.17
C ASN A 126 -2.59 17.85 12.99
N PRO A 127 -2.90 17.45 11.73
CA PRO A 127 -2.54 18.22 10.54
C PRO A 127 -3.16 19.64 10.50
N VAL A 128 -4.38 19.80 10.98
CA VAL A 128 -5.06 21.11 10.98
C VAL A 128 -4.30 22.16 11.77
N LYS A 129 -3.64 21.76 12.86
CA LYS A 129 -2.86 22.69 13.70
C LYS A 129 -1.54 23.12 13.05
N VAL A 130 -1.03 22.35 12.08
CA VAL A 130 0.28 22.57 11.47
C VAL A 130 0.17 23.17 10.08
N LEU A 131 -0.81 22.74 9.30
CA LEU A 131 -0.93 23.09 7.89
C LEU A 131 -1.96 24.19 7.62
N GLY A 132 -2.93 24.38 8.53
CA GLY A 132 -4.13 25.15 8.21
C GLY A 132 -4.94 24.47 7.10
N ASP A 133 -5.43 25.25 6.14
CA ASP A 133 -6.20 24.76 5.02
C ASP A 133 -5.28 24.09 3.98
N MET A 134 -5.61 22.87 3.60
CA MET A 134 -4.95 22.16 2.51
C MET A 134 -5.53 22.59 1.16
N PRO A 135 -4.68 22.76 0.12
CA PRO A 135 -5.19 23.00 -1.21
C PRO A 135 -5.99 21.79 -1.72
N GLU A 136 -6.97 22.07 -2.55
CA GLU A 136 -7.67 21.02 -3.29
C GLU A 136 -6.78 20.50 -4.42
N PHE A 137 -6.53 19.19 -4.45
CA PHE A 137 -5.81 18.54 -5.53
C PHE A 137 -6.81 18.01 -6.55
N LYS A 138 -6.80 18.60 -7.73
CA LYS A 138 -7.67 18.16 -8.83
C LYS A 138 -7.24 16.78 -9.33
N ILE A 139 -8.21 15.92 -9.54
CA ILE A 139 -7.99 14.66 -10.25
C ILE A 139 -7.73 15.01 -11.72
N PRO A 140 -6.67 14.48 -12.34
CA PRO A 140 -6.42 14.69 -13.76
C PRO A 140 -7.60 14.24 -14.62
N GLU A 141 -7.93 14.98 -15.67
CA GLU A 141 -8.98 14.58 -16.62
C GLU A 141 -8.60 13.27 -17.33
N HIS A 142 -7.31 13.09 -17.58
CA HIS A 142 -6.76 11.88 -18.19
C HIS A 142 -5.61 11.37 -17.33
N PHE A 143 -5.69 10.10 -16.96
CA PHE A 143 -4.58 9.42 -16.31
C PHE A 143 -3.60 8.90 -17.36
N LEU A 144 -2.31 8.87 -17.01
CA LEU A 144 -1.30 8.20 -17.81
C LEU A 144 -1.69 6.73 -17.99
N ILE A 145 -1.77 6.29 -19.22
CA ILE A 145 -1.91 4.87 -19.55
C ILE A 145 -0.53 4.35 -19.94
N ASN A 146 -0.01 3.40 -19.19
CA ASN A 146 1.24 2.73 -19.48
C ASN A 146 1.03 1.22 -19.38
N ASP A 147 0.74 0.61 -20.52
CA ASP A 147 0.45 -0.81 -20.69
C ASP A 147 1.65 -1.61 -21.24
N ASN A 148 2.81 -0.98 -21.36
CA ASN A 148 4.02 -1.56 -21.96
C ASN A 148 4.57 -2.82 -21.23
N MET A 149 4.05 -3.12 -20.04
CA MET A 149 4.38 -4.30 -19.26
C MET A 149 3.24 -5.33 -19.21
N ILE A 150 2.14 -5.08 -19.93
CA ILE A 150 1.01 -6.01 -20.02
C ILE A 150 1.26 -6.91 -21.22
N GLU A 151 1.44 -8.20 -20.97
CA GLU A 151 1.45 -9.21 -22.02
C GLU A 151 0.02 -9.52 -22.41
N MET A 152 -0.33 -9.20 -23.64
CA MET A 152 -1.66 -9.49 -24.18
C MET A 152 -1.80 -11.00 -24.42
N PRO A 153 -2.99 -11.57 -24.23
CA PRO A 153 -3.22 -12.97 -24.58
C PRO A 153 -2.98 -13.20 -26.07
N ALA A 154 -2.43 -14.35 -26.41
CA ALA A 154 -2.30 -14.78 -27.80
C ALA A 154 -3.67 -14.82 -28.50
N SER A 155 -3.70 -14.64 -29.80
CA SER A 155 -4.93 -14.82 -30.59
C SER A 155 -5.45 -16.27 -30.48
N VAL A 156 -6.72 -16.48 -30.85
CA VAL A 156 -7.32 -17.83 -30.83
C VAL A 156 -6.53 -18.79 -31.72
N GLU A 157 -6.09 -18.30 -32.90
CA GLU A 157 -5.31 -19.08 -33.86
C GLU A 157 -3.92 -19.45 -33.30
N GLU A 158 -3.23 -18.51 -32.69
CA GLU A 158 -1.89 -18.73 -32.11
C GLU A 158 -1.94 -19.59 -30.84
N SER A 159 -3.06 -19.56 -30.12
CA SER A 159 -3.22 -20.31 -28.87
C SER A 159 -3.72 -21.76 -29.08
N ALA A 160 -4.21 -22.11 -30.28
CA ALA A 160 -4.81 -23.41 -30.56
C ALA A 160 -3.85 -24.59 -30.31
N ASP A 161 -2.57 -24.42 -30.60
CA ASP A 161 -1.55 -25.46 -30.47
C ASP A 161 -0.60 -25.25 -29.27
N VAL A 162 -0.95 -24.33 -28.36
CA VAL A 162 -0.10 -24.04 -27.20
C VAL A 162 -0.21 -25.13 -26.15
N GLU A 163 0.88 -25.84 -25.88
CA GLU A 163 0.98 -26.78 -24.76
C GLU A 163 1.26 -26.02 -23.46
N ILE A 164 0.41 -26.26 -22.44
CA ILE A 164 0.62 -25.68 -21.12
C ILE A 164 1.77 -26.43 -20.42
N LYS A 165 2.89 -25.73 -20.22
CA LYS A 165 4.05 -26.27 -19.48
C LYS A 165 3.99 -25.84 -18.02
N TYR A 166 3.84 -26.83 -17.13
CA TYR A 166 3.88 -26.59 -15.69
C TYR A 166 5.33 -26.67 -15.18
N GLY A 167 5.64 -25.81 -14.22
CA GLY A 167 6.90 -25.91 -13.49
C GLY A 167 6.95 -27.18 -12.63
N PRO A 168 8.17 -27.61 -12.18
CA PRO A 168 8.35 -28.89 -11.50
C PRO A 168 7.56 -29.03 -10.19
N ASN A 169 7.18 -27.92 -9.58
CA ASN A 169 6.44 -27.89 -8.32
C ASN A 169 4.94 -27.55 -8.50
N ILE A 170 4.47 -27.42 -9.74
CA ILE A 170 3.08 -27.08 -10.04
C ILE A 170 2.38 -28.32 -10.54
N LYS A 171 1.36 -28.77 -9.79
CA LYS A 171 0.49 -29.86 -10.22
C LYS A 171 -0.59 -29.33 -11.17
N ASN A 172 -1.03 -30.16 -12.10
CA ASN A 172 -2.16 -29.81 -12.98
C ASN A 172 -3.37 -29.41 -12.12
N VAL A 173 -4.01 -28.33 -12.53
CA VAL A 173 -5.25 -27.88 -11.90
C VAL A 173 -6.33 -28.96 -12.15
N PRO A 174 -7.01 -29.47 -11.12
CA PRO A 174 -8.09 -30.41 -11.33
C PRO A 174 -9.22 -29.76 -12.12
N VAL A 175 -9.69 -30.45 -13.14
CA VAL A 175 -10.85 -29.98 -13.93
C VAL A 175 -12.10 -30.24 -13.10
N GLY A 176 -12.76 -29.18 -12.69
CA GLY A 176 -14.05 -29.27 -11.98
C GLY A 176 -15.17 -29.78 -12.89
N LYS A 177 -16.14 -30.45 -12.31
CA LYS A 177 -17.40 -30.78 -12.98
C LYS A 177 -18.38 -29.63 -12.73
N PRO A 178 -19.35 -29.37 -13.65
CA PRO A 178 -20.46 -28.47 -13.35
C PRO A 178 -21.14 -28.89 -12.03
N LEU A 179 -21.58 -27.91 -11.25
CA LEU A 179 -22.36 -28.20 -10.03
C LEU A 179 -23.69 -28.86 -10.43
N GLU A 180 -24.09 -29.82 -9.63
CA GLU A 180 -25.42 -30.44 -9.76
C GLU A 180 -26.51 -29.45 -9.29
N ASP A 181 -27.73 -29.57 -9.82
CA ASP A 181 -28.85 -28.68 -9.46
C ASP A 181 -29.22 -28.81 -7.97
N SER A 182 -28.91 -29.94 -7.36
CA SER A 182 -29.05 -30.15 -5.91
C SER A 182 -27.84 -30.86 -5.34
N ILE A 183 -27.31 -30.35 -4.23
CA ILE A 183 -26.18 -30.96 -3.52
C ILE A 183 -26.66 -31.41 -2.15
N SER A 184 -26.54 -32.72 -1.86
CA SER A 184 -26.80 -33.27 -0.53
C SER A 184 -25.49 -33.75 0.08
N THR A 185 -25.12 -33.17 1.24
CA THR A 185 -23.88 -33.52 1.93
C THR A 185 -24.01 -33.35 3.44
N GLN A 186 -23.03 -33.86 4.16
CA GLN A 186 -22.95 -33.72 5.61
C GLN A 186 -22.12 -32.48 5.96
N VAL A 187 -22.60 -31.66 6.91
CA VAL A 187 -21.84 -30.56 7.46
C VAL A 187 -20.64 -31.10 8.24
N THR A 188 -19.43 -30.79 7.79
CA THR A 188 -18.18 -31.24 8.41
C THR A 188 -17.64 -30.26 9.43
N LEU A 189 -17.98 -28.97 9.28
CA LEU A 189 -17.57 -27.89 10.19
C LEU A 189 -18.72 -26.89 10.30
N LYS A 190 -19.11 -26.56 11.53
CA LYS A 190 -20.04 -25.48 11.83
C LYS A 190 -19.32 -24.45 12.72
N VAL A 191 -19.27 -23.21 12.28
CA VAL A 191 -18.64 -22.09 13.00
C VAL A 191 -19.68 -21.05 13.40
N GLY A 192 -19.35 -20.21 14.37
CA GLY A 192 -20.19 -19.07 14.77
C GLY A 192 -19.99 -17.86 13.88
N ASP A 193 -20.55 -16.73 14.32
CA ASP A 193 -20.38 -15.45 13.64
C ASP A 193 -18.99 -14.86 13.89
N ASN A 194 -18.51 -14.05 12.94
CA ASN A 194 -17.25 -13.30 13.03
C ASN A 194 -15.97 -14.13 13.24
N ILE A 195 -15.85 -15.23 12.53
CA ILE A 195 -14.63 -16.05 12.49
C ILE A 195 -13.75 -15.68 11.32
#